data_c0692b4e2532e0b1e0ae84ca1d028a53
#
_entry.id   c0692b4e2532e0b1e0ae84ca1d028a53
#
_cell.length_a   1.000
_cell.length_b   1.000
_cell.length_c   1.000
_cell.angle_alpha   90.00
_cell.angle_beta   90.00
_cell.angle_gamma   90.00
#
_symmetry.space_group_name_H-M   'P 1'
#
loop_
_entity.id
_entity.type
_entity.pdbx_description
1 polymer ?
#
loop_
_entity_poly.entity_id
_entity_poly.type
_entity_poly.pdbx_seq_one_letter_code
_entity_poly.pdbx_strand_id
1 'polypeptide(L)'
;MFNLQDIVLEPGNLDLSMMLEQIADELYAVLKEKNLRCDVQIDDTLMIYGDADKLARVFDNLLRNAIAYCDKGTAIRIQAKERHQEIEIVVANEGEKIPEEELSAIFEKFYRVDGSRSSKTGGAGLGLAIAKEIVELHHGTIRAESDEWETRFIVTLPAMSEGE
;
A
#
# COMPACT_ATOMS: atom_id res chain seq x y z
N MET A 1 21.20 12.62 -2.64
CA MET A 1 19.79 12.91 -2.87
C MET A 1 19.11 11.76 -3.57
N PHE A 2 17.93 11.36 -3.07
CA PHE A 2 17.18 10.28 -3.68
C PHE A 2 16.58 10.71 -5.02
N ASN A 3 16.74 9.90 -6.03
CA ASN A 3 16.16 10.14 -7.35
C ASN A 3 15.29 8.93 -7.72
N LEU A 4 14.00 9.15 -7.91
CA LEU A 4 13.07 8.07 -8.24
C LEU A 4 13.44 7.36 -9.53
N GLN A 5 14.04 8.07 -10.46
CA GLN A 5 14.46 7.47 -11.75
C GLN A 5 15.61 6.50 -11.62
N ASP A 6 16.30 6.51 -10.47
CA ASP A 6 17.43 5.62 -10.24
C ASP A 6 17.06 4.29 -9.60
N ILE A 7 15.76 4.02 -9.45
CA ILE A 7 15.31 2.75 -8.89
C ILE A 7 15.57 1.64 -9.90
N VAL A 8 16.35 0.65 -9.48
CA VAL A 8 16.66 -0.54 -10.29
C VAL A 8 16.03 -1.75 -9.63
N LEU A 9 15.24 -2.50 -10.38
CA LEU A 9 14.58 -3.68 -9.84
C LEU A 9 15.48 -4.91 -9.94
N GLU A 10 15.36 -5.77 -8.94
CA GLU A 10 15.97 -7.10 -8.95
C GLU A 10 14.83 -8.12 -8.83
N PRO A 11 14.13 -8.39 -9.94
CA PRO A 11 12.90 -9.17 -9.86
C PRO A 11 13.16 -10.66 -9.77
N GLY A 12 12.18 -11.35 -9.22
CA GLY A 12 12.18 -12.79 -9.11
C GLY A 12 10.77 -13.28 -8.86
N ASN A 13 10.61 -14.57 -8.72
CA ASN A 13 9.31 -15.16 -8.38
C ASN A 13 8.98 -14.80 -6.94
N LEU A 14 7.78 -14.28 -6.73
CA LEU A 14 7.38 -13.75 -5.44
C LEU A 14 6.00 -14.27 -5.03
N ASP A 15 5.94 -14.85 -3.84
CA ASP A 15 4.66 -15.22 -3.21
C ASP A 15 4.10 -13.99 -2.51
N LEU A 16 3.21 -13.30 -3.19
CA LEU A 16 2.64 -12.06 -2.68
C LEU A 16 1.75 -12.31 -1.46
N SER A 17 1.03 -13.44 -1.45
CA SER A 17 0.17 -13.77 -0.31
C SER A 17 0.97 -13.86 0.97
N MET A 18 2.09 -14.55 0.93
CA MET A 18 2.96 -14.69 2.10
C MET A 18 3.54 -13.36 2.53
N MET A 19 3.96 -12.54 1.57
CA MET A 19 4.51 -11.22 1.86
C MET A 19 3.51 -10.33 2.59
N LEU A 20 2.28 -10.26 2.09
CA LEU A 20 1.25 -9.41 2.69
C LEU A 20 0.90 -9.87 4.10
N GLU A 21 0.78 -11.18 4.30
CA GLU A 21 0.50 -11.72 5.62
C GLU A 21 1.63 -11.43 6.61
N GLN A 22 2.87 -11.54 6.16
CA GLN A 22 4.02 -11.25 6.99
C GLN A 22 4.07 -9.78 7.40
N ILE A 23 3.80 -8.87 6.48
CA ILE A 23 3.79 -7.44 6.78
C ILE A 23 2.70 -7.12 7.82
N ALA A 24 1.52 -7.72 7.66
CA ALA A 24 0.44 -7.53 8.63
C ALA A 24 0.84 -8.03 10.01
N ASP A 25 1.50 -9.18 10.07
CA ASP A 25 1.96 -9.74 11.35
C ASP A 25 3.01 -8.86 12.03
N GLU A 26 3.93 -8.30 11.24
CA GLU A 26 4.96 -7.42 11.77
C GLU A 26 4.41 -6.15 12.38
N LEU A 27 3.26 -5.68 11.89
CA LEU A 27 2.63 -4.46 12.40
C LEU A 27 1.60 -4.72 13.49
N TYR A 28 1.43 -5.98 13.88
CA TYR A 28 0.43 -6.34 14.88
C TYR A 28 0.57 -5.56 16.19
N ALA A 29 1.80 -5.42 16.69
CA ALA A 29 2.03 -4.71 17.96
C ALA A 29 1.64 -3.24 17.86
N VAL A 30 1.95 -2.60 16.72
CA VAL A 30 1.60 -1.20 16.50
C VAL A 30 0.07 -1.05 16.45
N LEU A 31 -0.61 -1.96 15.77
CA LEU A 31 -2.06 -1.94 15.68
C LEU A 31 -2.69 -2.08 17.06
N LYS A 32 -2.20 -3.03 17.84
CA LYS A 32 -2.73 -3.27 19.17
C LYS A 32 -2.55 -2.06 20.08
N GLU A 33 -1.40 -1.42 20.00
CA GLU A 33 -1.10 -0.24 20.77
C GLU A 33 -2.07 0.91 20.47
N LYS A 34 -2.51 1.03 19.24
CA LYS A 34 -3.46 2.05 18.80
C LYS A 34 -4.91 1.58 18.89
N ASN A 35 -5.14 0.41 19.42
CA ASN A 35 -6.46 -0.19 19.53
C ASN A 35 -7.15 -0.33 18.17
N LEU A 36 -6.40 -0.83 17.20
CA LEU A 36 -6.89 -1.06 15.85
C LEU A 36 -6.94 -2.55 15.57
N ARG A 37 -7.93 -2.98 14.79
CA ARG A 37 -7.99 -4.34 14.27
C ARG A 37 -7.46 -4.34 12.84
N CYS A 38 -7.01 -5.50 12.39
CA CYS A 38 -6.63 -5.69 11.00
C CYS A 38 -7.40 -6.89 10.45
N ASP A 39 -8.28 -6.63 9.51
CA ASP A 39 -9.04 -7.67 8.83
C ASP A 39 -8.31 -8.05 7.55
N VAL A 40 -7.89 -9.29 7.45
CA VAL A 40 -7.05 -9.76 6.36
C VAL A 40 -7.84 -10.77 5.52
N GLN A 41 -7.97 -10.49 4.23
CA GLN A 41 -8.63 -11.37 3.27
C GLN A 41 -7.73 -11.47 2.04
N ILE A 42 -6.83 -12.42 2.07
CA ILE A 42 -5.83 -12.58 1.03
C ILE A 42 -6.00 -13.96 0.39
N ASP A 43 -6.19 -14.00 -0.93
CA ASP A 43 -6.25 -15.26 -1.65
C ASP A 43 -4.92 -15.99 -1.51
N ASP A 44 -5.00 -17.33 -1.43
CA ASP A 44 -3.79 -18.14 -1.36
C ASP A 44 -3.05 -18.13 -2.70
N THR A 45 -1.75 -18.28 -2.63
CA THR A 45 -0.90 -18.49 -3.81
C THR A 45 -0.99 -17.41 -4.89
N LEU A 46 -0.99 -16.14 -4.46
CA LEU A 46 -0.89 -15.04 -5.41
C LEU A 46 0.58 -14.87 -5.80
N MET A 47 0.91 -15.27 -7.01
CA MET A 47 2.29 -15.24 -7.48
C MET A 47 2.49 -14.12 -8.48
N ILE A 48 3.58 -13.38 -8.33
CA ILE A 48 3.98 -12.34 -9.29
C ILE A 48 5.47 -12.47 -9.57
N TYR A 49 5.88 -11.81 -10.64
CA TYR A 49 7.30 -11.65 -10.93
C TYR A 49 7.66 -10.21 -10.57
N GLY A 50 8.42 -10.03 -9.51
CA GLY A 50 8.72 -8.70 -9.04
C GLY A 50 9.84 -8.65 -8.02
N ASP A 51 10.19 -7.43 -7.63
CA ASP A 51 11.24 -7.18 -6.67
C ASP A 51 10.65 -7.23 -5.27
N ALA A 52 10.99 -8.27 -4.52
CA ALA A 52 10.41 -8.50 -3.19
C ALA A 52 10.67 -7.34 -2.24
N ASP A 53 11.90 -6.84 -2.18
CA ASP A 53 12.24 -5.77 -1.25
C ASP A 53 11.50 -4.47 -1.59
N LYS A 54 11.42 -4.14 -2.87
CA LYS A 54 10.74 -2.92 -3.30
C LYS A 54 9.24 -3.00 -3.07
N LEU A 55 8.63 -4.13 -3.41
CA LEU A 55 7.19 -4.29 -3.20
C LEU A 55 6.83 -4.35 -1.73
N ALA A 56 7.68 -4.98 -0.91
CA ALA A 56 7.45 -4.97 0.54
C ALA A 56 7.42 -3.54 1.07
N ARG A 57 8.28 -2.68 0.53
CA ARG A 57 8.30 -1.28 0.90
C ARG A 57 7.00 -0.56 0.53
N VAL A 58 6.45 -0.88 -0.65
CA VAL A 58 5.17 -0.31 -1.08
C VAL A 58 4.07 -0.64 -0.07
N PHE A 59 3.92 -1.91 0.26
CA PHE A 59 2.83 -2.34 1.13
C PHE A 59 3.05 -1.93 2.58
N ASP A 60 4.29 -1.92 3.04
CA ASP A 60 4.60 -1.40 4.37
C ASP A 60 4.22 0.09 4.46
N ASN A 61 4.57 0.87 3.44
CA ASN A 61 4.21 2.29 3.40
C ASN A 61 2.69 2.49 3.42
N LEU A 62 1.95 1.70 2.65
CA LEU A 62 0.50 1.83 2.60
C LEU A 62 -0.13 1.47 3.95
N LEU A 63 0.35 0.41 4.59
CA LEU A 63 -0.16 0.02 5.89
C LEU A 63 0.18 1.01 6.98
N ARG A 64 1.40 1.52 7.01
CA ARG A 64 1.78 2.54 7.99
C ARG A 64 1.00 3.82 7.80
N ASN A 65 0.74 4.18 6.55
CA ASN A 65 -0.09 5.34 6.23
C ASN A 65 -1.53 5.12 6.74
N ALA A 66 -2.08 3.93 6.51
CA ALA A 66 -3.40 3.60 6.99
C ALA A 66 -3.48 3.66 8.51
N ILE A 67 -2.47 3.15 9.20
CA ILE A 67 -2.40 3.20 10.66
C ILE A 67 -2.36 4.64 11.17
N ALA A 68 -1.59 5.49 10.50
CA ALA A 68 -1.42 6.88 10.92
C ALA A 68 -2.72 7.67 10.83
N TYR A 69 -3.56 7.38 9.85
CA TYR A 69 -4.79 8.13 9.61
C TYR A 69 -6.07 7.42 10.02
N CYS A 70 -5.95 6.21 10.54
CA CYS A 70 -7.10 5.42 10.97
C CYS A 70 -7.66 5.94 12.30
N ASP A 71 -8.97 6.02 12.40
CA ASP A 71 -9.61 6.41 13.66
C ASP A 71 -9.42 5.30 14.71
N LYS A 72 -9.24 5.70 15.96
CA LYS A 72 -9.09 4.77 17.07
C LYS A 72 -10.30 3.83 17.17
N GLY A 73 -10.03 2.58 17.46
CA GLY A 73 -11.09 1.61 17.70
C GLY A 73 -11.73 1.05 16.44
N THR A 74 -11.18 1.38 15.27
CA THR A 74 -11.69 0.89 14.00
C THR A 74 -10.78 -0.20 13.44
N ALA A 75 -11.02 -0.58 12.21
CA ALA A 75 -10.26 -1.65 11.57
C ALA A 75 -9.57 -1.18 10.29
N ILE A 76 -8.40 -1.73 10.05
CA ILE A 76 -7.73 -1.63 8.75
C ILE A 76 -8.05 -2.92 8.02
N ARG A 77 -8.37 -2.81 6.73
CA ARG A 77 -8.71 -3.97 5.92
C ARG A 77 -7.65 -4.15 4.84
N ILE A 78 -7.18 -5.38 4.72
CA ILE A 78 -6.25 -5.76 3.66
C ILE A 78 -6.92 -6.85 2.85
N GLN A 79 -7.09 -6.61 1.56
CA GLN A 79 -7.66 -7.59 0.65
C GLN A 79 -6.73 -7.77 -0.53
N ALA A 80 -6.59 -9.01 -1.00
CA ALA A 80 -5.81 -9.30 -2.19
C ALA A 80 -6.47 -10.45 -2.92
N LYS A 81 -6.71 -10.26 -4.21
CA LYS A 81 -7.37 -11.26 -5.04
C LYS A 81 -6.88 -11.18 -6.46
N GLU A 82 -6.98 -12.30 -7.16
CA GLU A 82 -6.64 -12.34 -8.57
C GLU A 82 -7.91 -12.32 -9.41
N ARG A 83 -7.90 -11.52 -10.47
CA ARG A 83 -9.00 -11.44 -11.42
C ARG A 83 -8.44 -11.08 -12.79
N HIS A 84 -8.75 -11.87 -13.79
CA HIS A 84 -8.35 -11.58 -15.17
C HIS A 84 -6.85 -11.36 -15.33
N GLN A 85 -6.05 -12.22 -14.68
CA GLN A 85 -4.60 -12.18 -14.76
C GLN A 85 -3.98 -10.95 -14.12
N GLU A 86 -4.75 -10.27 -13.28
CA GLU A 86 -4.25 -9.17 -12.46
C GLU A 86 -4.54 -9.45 -11.00
N ILE A 87 -3.66 -8.97 -10.14
CA ILE A 87 -3.87 -9.06 -8.70
C ILE A 87 -4.21 -7.68 -8.20
N GLU A 88 -5.34 -7.57 -7.50
CA GLU A 88 -5.78 -6.33 -6.90
C GLU A 88 -5.56 -6.41 -5.39
N ILE A 89 -4.82 -5.45 -4.87
CA ILE A 89 -4.55 -5.35 -3.42
C ILE A 89 -5.18 -4.06 -2.92
N VAL A 90 -6.01 -4.18 -1.88
CA VAL A 90 -6.69 -3.03 -1.27
C VAL A 90 -6.24 -2.91 0.17
N VAL A 91 -5.80 -1.72 0.55
CA VAL A 91 -5.52 -1.37 1.94
C VAL A 91 -6.47 -0.22 2.28
N ALA A 92 -7.40 -0.48 3.21
CA ALA A 92 -8.44 0.48 3.55
C ALA A 92 -8.41 0.80 5.04
N ASN A 93 -8.73 2.05 5.37
CA ASN A 93 -8.85 2.47 6.76
C ASN A 93 -10.04 3.41 6.92
N GLU A 94 -10.64 3.38 8.11
CA GLU A 94 -11.69 4.31 8.47
C GLU A 94 -11.03 5.55 9.06
N GLY A 95 -11.41 6.71 8.56
CA GLY A 95 -10.81 7.95 9.01
C GLY A 95 -11.36 9.12 8.22
N GLU A 96 -10.71 10.25 8.36
CA GLU A 96 -11.13 11.47 7.71
C GLU A 96 -11.08 11.33 6.19
N LYS A 97 -12.15 11.76 5.53
CA LYS A 97 -12.24 11.68 4.07
C LYS A 97 -11.20 12.60 3.42
N ILE A 98 -10.51 12.07 2.42
CA ILE A 98 -9.60 12.86 1.59
C ILE A 98 -10.43 13.53 0.49
N PRO A 99 -10.36 14.86 0.35
CA PRO A 99 -11.11 15.53 -0.72
C PRO A 99 -10.77 14.96 -2.09
N GLU A 100 -11.79 14.82 -2.92
CA GLU A 100 -11.63 14.20 -4.23
C GLU A 100 -10.55 14.88 -5.09
N GLU A 101 -10.46 16.19 -5.01
CA GLU A 101 -9.47 16.95 -5.77
C GLU A 101 -8.04 16.70 -5.32
N GLU A 102 -7.85 16.09 -4.14
CA GLU A 102 -6.51 15.78 -3.65
C GLU A 102 -6.10 14.32 -3.88
N LEU A 103 -7.03 13.46 -4.32
CA LEU A 103 -6.75 12.03 -4.42
C LEU A 103 -5.62 11.66 -5.38
N SER A 104 -5.41 12.42 -6.44
CA SER A 104 -4.27 12.18 -7.32
C SER A 104 -3.01 12.88 -6.81
N ALA A 105 -3.18 14.02 -6.16
CA ALA A 105 -2.05 14.81 -5.67
C ALA A 105 -1.29 14.13 -4.52
N ILE A 106 -1.94 13.25 -3.77
CA ILE A 106 -1.29 12.60 -2.64
C ILE A 106 -0.13 11.69 -3.06
N PHE A 107 -0.03 11.34 -4.34
CA PHE A 107 1.08 10.56 -4.86
C PHE A 107 2.24 11.42 -5.37
N GLU A 108 2.10 12.74 -5.29
CA GLU A 108 3.18 13.62 -5.71
C GLU A 108 4.26 13.71 -4.63
N LYS A 109 5.48 13.96 -5.09
CA LYS A 109 6.60 14.16 -4.18
C LYS A 109 6.32 15.26 -3.18
N PHE A 110 6.66 15.00 -1.91
CA PHE A 110 6.52 15.95 -0.81
C PHE A 110 5.10 16.38 -0.51
N TYR A 111 4.10 15.76 -1.14
CA TYR A 111 2.70 16.06 -0.83
C TYR A 111 2.34 15.51 0.54
N ARG A 112 1.49 16.26 1.26
CA ARG A 112 0.91 15.83 2.53
C ARG A 112 -0.53 16.31 2.56
N VAL A 113 -1.43 15.44 3.03
CA VAL A 113 -2.85 15.79 3.14
C VAL A 113 -3.04 16.98 4.06
N ASP A 114 -2.24 17.05 5.12
CA ASP A 114 -2.27 18.14 6.07
C ASP A 114 -0.83 18.44 6.42
N GLY A 115 -0.32 19.58 6.01
CA GLY A 115 1.07 19.93 6.19
C GLY A 115 1.56 19.82 7.63
N SER A 116 0.67 20.01 8.61
CA SER A 116 1.05 19.95 10.02
C SER A 116 1.20 18.52 10.54
N ARG A 117 0.77 17.52 9.77
CA ARG A 117 0.78 16.13 10.22
C ARG A 117 1.95 15.30 9.69
N SER A 118 2.86 15.93 9.02
CA SER A 118 3.96 15.24 8.38
C SER A 118 4.77 14.37 9.33
N SER A 119 4.96 14.80 10.55
CA SER A 119 5.75 14.06 11.51
C SER A 119 5.11 12.74 11.93
N LYS A 120 3.80 12.62 11.80
CA LYS A 120 3.10 11.40 12.21
C LYS A 120 3.30 10.26 11.23
N THR A 121 3.53 10.57 9.98
CA THR A 121 3.78 9.55 8.97
C THR A 121 5.23 9.13 8.90
N GLY A 122 6.10 9.86 9.59
CA GLY A 122 7.52 9.54 9.63
C GLY A 122 8.24 9.77 8.33
N GLY A 123 7.59 10.42 7.37
CA GLY A 123 8.19 10.63 6.07
C GLY A 123 8.21 12.09 5.66
N ALA A 124 8.99 12.39 4.66
CA ALA A 124 9.09 13.72 4.09
C ALA A 124 8.13 13.90 2.91
N GLY A 125 7.06 13.11 2.86
CA GLY A 125 6.10 13.15 1.76
C GLY A 125 6.54 12.37 0.54
N LEU A 126 7.51 11.47 0.71
CA LEU A 126 8.01 10.65 -0.39
C LEU A 126 7.42 9.24 -0.43
N GLY A 127 6.83 8.78 0.67
CA GLY A 127 6.37 7.40 0.77
C GLY A 127 5.41 6.97 -0.34
N LEU A 128 4.38 7.78 -0.60
CA LEU A 128 3.40 7.44 -1.63
C LEU A 128 3.96 7.67 -3.04
N ALA A 129 4.82 8.67 -3.22
CA ALA A 129 5.45 8.89 -4.52
C ALA A 129 6.37 7.74 -4.88
N ILE A 130 7.13 7.24 -3.91
CA ILE A 130 8.02 6.09 -4.11
C ILE A 130 7.19 4.84 -4.39
N ALA A 131 6.10 4.65 -3.65
CA ALA A 131 5.23 3.50 -3.86
C ALA A 131 4.67 3.50 -5.29
N LYS A 132 4.23 4.64 -5.77
CA LYS A 132 3.72 4.76 -7.13
C LYS A 132 4.79 4.42 -8.15
N GLU A 133 5.99 4.95 -7.98
CA GLU A 133 7.09 4.67 -8.91
C GLU A 133 7.41 3.18 -8.96
N ILE A 134 7.49 2.54 -7.80
CA ILE A 134 7.79 1.11 -7.73
C ILE A 134 6.68 0.29 -8.40
N VAL A 135 5.42 0.62 -8.13
CA VAL A 135 4.30 -0.09 -8.73
C VAL A 135 4.31 0.05 -10.25
N GLU A 136 4.58 1.27 -10.74
CA GLU A 136 4.64 1.51 -12.18
C GLU A 136 5.81 0.79 -12.85
N LEU A 137 6.93 0.67 -12.15
CA LEU A 137 8.05 -0.12 -12.67
C LEU A 137 7.71 -1.60 -12.78
N HIS A 138 6.72 -2.06 -12.03
CA HIS A 138 6.21 -3.44 -12.11
C HIS A 138 5.05 -3.57 -13.08
N HIS A 139 4.80 -2.54 -13.89
CA HIS A 139 3.69 -2.51 -14.87
C HIS A 139 2.31 -2.54 -14.21
N GLY A 140 2.25 -2.04 -12.99
CA GLY A 140 1.00 -1.96 -12.24
C GLY A 140 0.48 -0.55 -12.13
N THR A 141 -0.59 -0.40 -11.37
CA THR A 141 -1.19 0.90 -11.09
C THR A 141 -1.47 1.03 -9.61
N ILE A 142 -1.50 2.26 -9.13
CA ILE A 142 -1.91 2.55 -7.76
C ILE A 142 -2.84 3.75 -7.80
N ARG A 143 -3.92 3.68 -7.04
CA ARG A 143 -4.86 4.79 -6.94
C ARG A 143 -5.46 4.83 -5.55
N ALA A 144 -6.10 5.93 -5.22
CA ALA A 144 -6.78 6.10 -3.95
C ALA A 144 -8.24 6.50 -4.18
N GLU A 145 -9.11 6.00 -3.31
CA GLU A 145 -10.52 6.37 -3.27
C GLU A 145 -10.84 6.70 -1.82
N SER A 146 -11.68 7.69 -1.60
CA SER A 146 -12.07 8.07 -0.25
C SER A 146 -13.53 8.48 -0.24
N ASP A 147 -14.27 7.98 0.74
CA ASP A 147 -15.67 8.35 0.93
C ASP A 147 -15.90 8.61 2.42
N GLU A 148 -17.16 8.74 2.81
CA GLU A 148 -17.52 9.05 4.20
C GLU A 148 -17.19 7.91 5.17
N TRP A 149 -16.97 6.71 4.65
CA TRP A 149 -16.72 5.53 5.48
C TRP A 149 -15.25 5.16 5.58
N GLU A 150 -14.54 5.24 4.47
CA GLU A 150 -13.16 4.76 4.47
C GLU A 150 -12.35 5.38 3.34
N THR A 151 -11.04 5.30 3.49
CA THR A 151 -10.09 5.61 2.41
C THR A 151 -9.46 4.30 1.98
N ARG A 152 -9.39 4.07 0.67
CA ARG A 152 -8.83 2.85 0.10
C ARG A 152 -7.66 3.19 -0.81
N PHE A 153 -6.56 2.47 -0.63
CA PHE A 153 -5.47 2.46 -1.59
C PHE A 153 -5.55 1.16 -2.37
N ILE A 154 -5.58 1.26 -3.68
CA ILE A 154 -5.79 0.13 -4.56
C ILE A 154 -4.59 -0.04 -5.47
N VAL A 155 -3.89 -1.16 -5.34
CA VAL A 155 -2.73 -1.50 -6.17
C VAL A 155 -3.13 -2.64 -7.08
N THR A 156 -2.83 -2.53 -8.37
CA THR A 156 -3.06 -3.58 -9.33
C THR A 156 -1.71 -3.99 -9.92
N LEU A 157 -1.41 -5.27 -9.88
CA LEU A 157 -0.16 -5.81 -10.42
C LEU A 157 -0.46 -6.96 -11.37
N PRO A 158 0.33 -7.15 -12.43
CA PRO A 158 0.15 -8.30 -13.30
C PRO A 158 0.44 -9.59 -12.53
N ALA A 159 -0.45 -10.56 -12.66
CA ALA A 159 -0.21 -11.87 -12.07
C ALA A 159 0.80 -12.62 -12.95
N MET A 160 1.56 -13.52 -12.32
CA MET A 160 2.47 -14.37 -13.06
C MET A 160 1.65 -15.35 -13.88
N SER A 161 1.90 -15.44 -15.18
CA SER A 161 1.19 -16.38 -16.01
C SER A 161 1.86 -17.74 -15.96
N GLU A 162 1.07 -18.80 -16.22
CA GLU A 162 1.62 -20.15 -16.26
C GLU A 162 2.67 -20.25 -17.35
N GLY A 163 3.79 -20.87 -17.03
CA GLY A 163 4.86 -21.08 -17.98
C GLY A 163 5.91 -19.99 -17.99
N GLU A 164 5.79 -19.01 -17.13
CA GLU A 164 6.81 -17.96 -16.98
C GLU A 164 7.74 -18.24 -15.83
#